data_66771e0c310d9150659c35c6500a851d
#
_entry.id   66771e0c310d9150659c35c6500a851d
#
_cell.length_a   1.000
_cell.length_b   1.000
_cell.length_c   1.000
_cell.angle_alpha   90.00
_cell.angle_beta   90.00
_cell.angle_gamma   90.00
#
_symmetry.space_group_name_H-M   'P 1'
#
loop_
_entity.id
_entity.type
_entity.pdbx_description
1 polymer ?
#
loop_
_entity_poly.entity_id
_entity_poly.type
_entity_poly.pdbx_seq_one_letter_code
_entity_poly.pdbx_strand_id
1 'polypeptide(L)'
;MQYPTISEYVKASQDASDNLDMSTEATKAELNEAITDEFGVKYSKDGRKLLKASRKLNGTYSIKEGVRIICDEAFYYCTSLSSLVIPNSVTSIGDSAFCGCRSLTDIVIPDSVTSIGNCAFSDCCSLSSLVVPDSVVNLKSNPFCRCDGGLKCLSPYFVYVNKVLFDKDKSKIIAFRNKNTTSYIIPDGVTSIVNGAFGYCSSLRSVVIPDSVTSIGDYAFSDCYSLSNIVIPDSVTSIGNSAFGDCEFLRSVVIPDSVTSIGDGAFGECYSLCSLVLPDGITSIGNYAFADCRSLSEIVIPSSVTSIGDYAFSGCESLKSIVIPDGVTSIGESAFDGCESLRSVVIPDGVTSIGDSAFAFCNFPNDLKQELISRFGEKIFG
;
A
#
# COMPACT_ATOMS: atom_id res chain seq x y z
N MET A 1 -31.71 27.02 30.95
CA MET A 1 -30.65 26.91 29.97
C MET A 1 -29.59 27.92 30.31
N GLN A 2 -28.41 27.50 30.71
CA GLN A 2 -27.27 28.39 30.99
C GLN A 2 -26.55 28.62 29.66
N TYR A 3 -26.44 29.85 29.22
CA TYR A 3 -25.67 30.22 28.05
C TYR A 3 -24.18 30.16 28.38
N PRO A 4 -23.32 29.65 27.48
CA PRO A 4 -21.89 29.60 27.70
C PRO A 4 -21.32 31.03 27.88
N THR A 5 -20.32 31.17 28.73
CA THR A 5 -19.63 32.44 28.97
C THR A 5 -18.82 32.84 27.73
N ILE A 6 -18.52 34.13 27.59
CA ILE A 6 -17.68 34.67 26.49
C ILE A 6 -16.32 33.92 26.42
N SER A 7 -15.76 33.53 27.57
CA SER A 7 -14.51 32.75 27.65
C SER A 7 -14.64 31.36 27.05
N GLU A 8 -15.80 30.72 27.27
CA GLU A 8 -16.08 29.38 26.67
C GLU A 8 -16.35 29.47 25.17
N TYR A 9 -16.96 30.60 24.72
CA TYR A 9 -17.17 30.85 23.28
C TYR A 9 -15.86 31.18 22.57
N VAL A 10 -14.95 31.95 23.18
CA VAL A 10 -13.62 32.26 22.65
C VAL A 10 -12.76 30.99 22.60
N LYS A 11 -12.82 30.12 23.61
CA LYS A 11 -12.12 28.87 23.65
C LYS A 11 -12.67 27.90 22.60
N ALA A 12 -13.99 27.81 22.45
CA ALA A 12 -14.63 26.98 21.39
C ALA A 12 -14.34 27.52 19.98
N SER A 13 -14.22 28.84 19.79
CA SER A 13 -13.84 29.42 18.49
C SER A 13 -12.33 29.26 18.19
N GLN A 14 -11.47 29.29 19.22
CA GLN A 14 -10.05 28.95 19.08
C GLN A 14 -9.85 27.46 18.80
N ASP A 15 -10.56 26.58 19.53
CA ASP A 15 -10.56 25.13 19.27
C ASP A 15 -11.12 24.81 17.87
N ALA A 16 -12.11 25.56 17.38
CA ALA A 16 -12.65 25.41 16.02
C ALA A 16 -11.69 25.93 14.93
N SER A 17 -10.95 27.03 15.20
CA SER A 17 -9.92 27.54 14.28
C SER A 17 -8.67 26.65 14.28
N ASP A 18 -8.36 26.01 15.41
CA ASP A 18 -7.26 25.03 15.52
C ASP A 18 -7.61 23.68 14.86
N ASN A 19 -8.91 23.36 14.71
CA ASN A 19 -9.37 22.14 14.03
C ASN A 19 -9.45 22.24 12.49
N LEU A 20 -9.34 23.44 11.91
CA LEU A 20 -9.50 23.63 10.47
C LEU A 20 -8.27 23.28 9.64
N ASP A 21 -7.14 22.91 10.25
CA ASP A 21 -5.89 22.64 9.53
C ASP A 21 -5.11 21.40 10.06
N MET A 22 -5.82 20.33 10.36
CA MET A 22 -5.23 19.06 10.84
C MET A 22 -4.75 18.13 9.71
N SER A 23 -4.83 18.57 8.44
CA SER A 23 -4.31 17.79 7.33
C SER A 23 -2.78 17.74 7.38
N THR A 24 -2.25 16.51 7.27
CA THR A 24 -0.81 16.27 7.10
C THR A 24 -0.34 16.48 5.66
N GLU A 25 -1.26 16.66 4.73
CA GLU A 25 -0.93 16.95 3.34
C GLU A 25 -0.38 18.37 3.18
N ALA A 26 0.75 18.51 2.48
CA ALA A 26 1.29 19.80 2.07
C ALA A 26 0.68 20.21 0.72
N THR A 27 -0.19 21.20 0.74
CA THR A 27 -0.85 21.65 -0.49
C THR A 27 0.12 22.37 -1.45
N LYS A 28 -0.21 22.40 -2.74
CA LYS A 28 0.57 23.16 -3.74
C LYS A 28 0.68 24.64 -3.40
N ALA A 29 -0.37 25.23 -2.81
CA ALA A 29 -0.38 26.63 -2.39
C ALA A 29 0.62 26.85 -1.24
N GLU A 30 0.58 26.03 -0.20
CA GLU A 30 1.54 26.10 0.93
C GLU A 30 2.99 25.94 0.46
N LEU A 31 3.25 24.99 -0.47
CA LEU A 31 4.59 24.76 -1.03
C LEU A 31 5.10 25.96 -1.85
N ASN A 32 4.22 26.69 -2.55
CA ASN A 32 4.57 27.87 -3.32
C ASN A 32 4.86 29.09 -2.42
N GLU A 33 4.16 29.21 -1.29
CA GLU A 33 4.32 30.30 -0.32
C GLU A 33 5.31 29.94 0.82
N ALA A 34 5.94 28.78 0.75
CA ALA A 34 6.77 28.25 1.83
C ALA A 34 7.96 29.14 2.16
N ILE A 35 8.23 29.27 3.46
CA ILE A 35 9.46 29.86 3.97
C ILE A 35 10.52 28.76 4.05
N THR A 36 11.63 28.94 3.34
CA THR A 36 12.73 27.99 3.31
C THR A 36 13.85 28.46 4.25
N ASP A 37 14.35 27.57 5.09
CA ASP A 37 15.51 27.87 5.95
C ASP A 37 16.85 27.64 5.23
N GLU A 38 17.97 27.90 5.95
CA GLU A 38 19.33 27.75 5.43
C GLU A 38 19.69 26.32 5.06
N PHE A 39 18.97 25.31 5.55
CA PHE A 39 19.16 23.88 5.26
C PHE A 39 18.30 23.40 4.09
N GLY A 40 17.46 24.28 3.53
CA GLY A 40 16.55 23.94 2.45
C GLY A 40 15.27 23.24 2.92
N VAL A 41 14.92 23.36 4.20
CA VAL A 41 13.68 22.86 4.76
C VAL A 41 12.58 23.90 4.62
N LYS A 42 11.44 23.51 4.07
CA LYS A 42 10.28 24.33 3.78
C LYS A 42 9.25 24.25 4.91
N TYR A 43 8.80 25.41 5.36
CA TYR A 43 7.77 25.57 6.37
C TYR A 43 6.58 26.32 5.81
N SER A 44 5.38 26.10 6.35
CA SER A 44 4.23 26.95 6.09
C SER A 44 4.50 28.39 6.52
N LYS A 45 3.79 29.34 5.93
CA LYS A 45 3.96 30.78 6.19
C LYS A 45 3.77 31.15 7.66
N ASP A 46 2.89 30.46 8.36
CA ASP A 46 2.61 30.62 9.80
C ASP A 46 3.59 29.83 10.70
N GLY A 47 4.47 29.03 10.11
CA GLY A 47 5.47 28.21 10.81
C GLY A 47 4.90 26.97 11.51
N ARG A 48 3.61 26.66 11.37
CA ARG A 48 2.98 25.53 12.07
C ARG A 48 3.19 24.18 11.38
N LYS A 49 3.48 24.16 10.07
CA LYS A 49 3.74 22.93 9.31
C LYS A 49 5.18 22.91 8.81
N LEU A 50 5.82 21.76 8.92
CA LEU A 50 7.02 21.42 8.17
C LEU A 50 6.57 20.70 6.91
N LEU A 51 6.69 21.38 5.75
CA LEU A 51 6.12 20.92 4.49
C LEU A 51 7.02 19.93 3.76
N LYS A 52 8.32 20.25 3.61
CA LYS A 52 9.27 19.43 2.87
C LYS A 52 10.71 19.80 3.16
N ALA A 53 11.55 18.79 3.35
CA ALA A 53 13.00 18.93 3.46
C ALA A 53 13.66 18.64 2.11
N SER A 54 14.87 19.21 1.92
CA SER A 54 15.74 18.85 0.81
C SER A 54 16.28 17.43 0.98
N ARG A 55 16.24 16.61 -0.05
CA ARG A 55 16.89 15.27 -0.03
C ARG A 55 18.42 15.34 0.18
N LYS A 56 19.02 16.52 0.06
CA LYS A 56 20.44 16.77 0.35
C LYS A 56 20.71 17.07 1.82
N LEU A 57 19.64 17.16 2.66
CA LEU A 57 19.79 17.36 4.09
C LEU A 57 20.63 16.24 4.70
N ASN A 58 21.67 16.60 5.46
CA ASN A 58 22.61 15.65 6.02
C ASN A 58 22.93 15.96 7.48
N GLY A 59 23.49 14.97 8.18
CA GLY A 59 23.89 15.12 9.58
C GLY A 59 22.68 15.25 10.51
N THR A 60 22.78 16.19 11.46
CA THR A 60 21.73 16.46 12.47
C THR A 60 20.91 17.67 12.07
N TYR A 61 19.61 17.57 12.20
CA TYR A 61 18.69 18.67 11.98
C TYR A 61 17.75 18.82 13.18
N SER A 62 17.46 20.08 13.55
CA SER A 62 16.46 20.40 14.59
C SER A 62 15.28 21.12 13.96
N ILE A 63 14.10 20.55 14.08
CA ILE A 63 12.86 21.17 13.63
C ILE A 63 12.59 22.41 14.47
N LYS A 64 12.13 23.49 13.85
CA LYS A 64 11.80 24.76 14.52
C LYS A 64 10.71 24.58 15.57
N GLU A 65 10.87 25.26 16.69
CA GLU A 65 9.81 25.36 17.70
C GLU A 65 8.53 25.99 17.12
N GLY A 66 7.37 25.53 17.59
CA GLY A 66 6.06 25.97 17.10
C GLY A 66 5.50 25.14 15.94
N VAL A 67 6.31 24.26 15.32
CA VAL A 67 5.79 23.30 14.34
C VAL A 67 4.86 22.33 15.04
N ARG A 68 3.64 22.18 14.53
CA ARG A 68 2.62 21.24 15.01
C ARG A 68 2.51 19.98 14.15
N ILE A 69 2.77 20.12 12.85
CA ILE A 69 2.59 19.05 11.87
C ILE A 69 3.88 18.85 11.06
N ILE A 70 4.37 17.64 11.03
CA ILE A 70 5.33 17.18 10.05
C ILE A 70 4.51 16.55 8.92
N CYS A 71 4.52 17.20 7.74
CA CYS A 71 3.65 16.82 6.64
C CYS A 71 4.03 15.47 6.02
N ASP A 72 3.11 14.97 5.20
CA ASP A 72 3.34 13.76 4.40
C ASP A 72 4.59 13.95 3.55
N GLU A 73 5.43 12.90 3.50
CA GLU A 73 6.69 12.90 2.77
C GLU A 73 7.67 14.03 3.13
N ALA A 74 7.53 14.67 4.28
CA ALA A 74 8.33 15.84 4.64
C ALA A 74 9.84 15.61 4.57
N PHE A 75 10.33 14.44 4.98
CA PHE A 75 11.74 14.02 4.89
C PHE A 75 11.94 12.80 3.97
N TYR A 76 11.04 12.62 3.01
CA TYR A 76 11.06 11.46 2.12
C TYR A 76 12.39 11.31 1.37
N TYR A 77 13.09 10.16 1.60
CA TYR A 77 14.41 9.86 1.06
C TYR A 77 15.51 10.89 1.43
N CYS A 78 15.44 11.48 2.63
CA CYS A 78 16.57 12.20 3.19
C CYS A 78 17.63 11.20 3.70
N THR A 79 18.26 10.49 2.75
CA THR A 79 19.13 9.32 3.01
C THR A 79 20.38 9.62 3.83
N SER A 80 20.81 10.88 3.89
CA SER A 80 22.01 11.32 4.62
C SER A 80 21.69 11.98 5.97
N LEU A 81 20.41 12.12 6.34
CA LEU A 81 19.99 12.63 7.64
C LEU A 81 20.29 11.57 8.71
N SER A 82 21.16 11.89 9.67
CA SER A 82 21.60 10.93 10.69
C SER A 82 20.88 11.08 12.03
N SER A 83 20.45 12.28 12.39
CA SER A 83 19.72 12.55 13.64
C SER A 83 18.72 13.68 13.44
N LEU A 84 17.58 13.58 14.12
CA LEU A 84 16.51 14.57 14.05
C LEU A 84 15.98 14.89 15.45
N VAL A 85 15.90 16.19 15.75
CA VAL A 85 15.23 16.67 16.97
C VAL A 85 13.84 17.16 16.60
N ILE A 86 12.82 16.53 17.19
CA ILE A 86 11.41 16.92 17.05
C ILE A 86 10.99 17.70 18.29
N PRO A 87 10.51 18.94 18.18
CA PRO A 87 10.09 19.73 19.34
C PRO A 87 8.76 19.22 19.93
N ASN A 88 8.54 19.54 21.21
CA ASN A 88 7.32 19.15 21.94
C ASN A 88 6.04 19.89 21.44
N SER A 89 6.17 20.78 20.46
CA SER A 89 5.00 21.38 19.80
C SER A 89 4.36 20.47 18.75
N VAL A 90 5.09 19.42 18.26
CA VAL A 90 4.59 18.53 17.21
C VAL A 90 3.54 17.57 17.76
N THR A 91 2.37 17.57 17.12
CA THR A 91 1.24 16.72 17.50
C THR A 91 0.96 15.62 16.46
N SER A 92 1.42 15.81 15.20
CA SER A 92 1.14 14.87 14.11
C SER A 92 2.34 14.65 13.20
N ILE A 93 2.57 13.40 12.84
CA ILE A 93 3.56 12.96 11.86
C ILE A 93 2.80 12.35 10.69
N GLY A 94 3.02 12.86 9.49
CA GLY A 94 2.32 12.49 8.27
C GLY A 94 2.73 11.15 7.66
N ASP A 95 2.05 10.78 6.60
CA ASP A 95 2.30 9.55 5.85
C ASP A 95 3.69 9.64 5.18
N SER A 96 4.47 8.57 5.28
CA SER A 96 5.83 8.51 4.70
C SER A 96 6.77 9.65 5.13
N ALA A 97 6.48 10.33 6.24
CA ALA A 97 7.21 11.54 6.65
C ALA A 97 8.73 11.34 6.71
N PHE A 98 9.20 10.18 7.17
CA PHE A 98 10.62 9.82 7.25
C PHE A 98 10.96 8.59 6.41
N CYS A 99 10.10 8.21 5.46
CA CYS A 99 10.33 7.04 4.63
C CYS A 99 11.65 7.18 3.86
N GLY A 100 12.48 6.14 3.92
CA GLY A 100 13.80 6.12 3.24
C GLY A 100 14.89 6.95 3.91
N CYS A 101 14.72 7.41 5.15
CA CYS A 101 15.78 8.04 5.94
C CYS A 101 16.78 6.98 6.44
N ARG A 102 17.53 6.40 5.50
CA ARG A 102 18.36 5.19 5.75
C ARG A 102 19.50 5.40 6.73
N SER A 103 20.02 6.62 6.87
CA SER A 103 21.09 6.94 7.82
C SER A 103 20.60 7.41 9.19
N LEU A 104 19.29 7.55 9.39
CA LEU A 104 18.71 8.02 10.65
C LEU A 104 18.92 6.94 11.72
N THR A 105 19.79 7.25 12.70
CA THR A 105 20.15 6.32 13.78
C THR A 105 19.38 6.56 15.06
N ASP A 106 18.97 7.81 15.27
CA ASP A 106 18.31 8.26 16.50
C ASP A 106 17.20 9.25 16.21
N ILE A 107 16.03 8.98 16.78
CA ILE A 107 14.87 9.86 16.75
C ILE A 107 14.04 9.64 18.01
N VAL A 108 13.66 10.72 18.66
CA VAL A 108 12.72 10.69 19.78
C VAL A 108 11.39 11.27 19.31
N ILE A 109 10.33 10.47 19.44
CA ILE A 109 8.97 10.95 19.21
C ILE A 109 8.48 11.59 20.53
N PRO A 110 8.17 12.91 20.56
CA PRO A 110 7.75 13.58 21.78
C PRO A 110 6.38 13.08 22.28
N ASP A 111 6.15 13.24 23.60
CA ASP A 111 4.88 12.89 24.24
C ASP A 111 3.70 13.83 23.83
N SER A 112 3.94 14.81 22.99
CA SER A 112 2.90 15.63 22.34
C SER A 112 2.30 14.99 21.09
N VAL A 113 2.99 13.99 20.50
CA VAL A 113 2.53 13.35 19.26
C VAL A 113 1.37 12.42 19.55
N THR A 114 0.24 12.67 18.87
CA THR A 114 -0.98 11.86 19.02
C THR A 114 -1.26 10.97 17.79
N SER A 115 -0.65 11.29 16.64
CA SER A 115 -0.89 10.56 15.39
C SER A 115 0.40 10.32 14.61
N ILE A 116 0.56 9.09 14.08
CA ILE A 116 1.66 8.72 13.20
C ILE A 116 1.06 8.09 11.94
N GLY A 117 1.47 8.59 10.79
CA GLY A 117 0.96 8.21 9.48
C GLY A 117 1.47 6.86 8.99
N ASN A 118 0.89 6.40 7.87
CA ASN A 118 1.30 5.19 7.18
C ASN A 118 2.75 5.29 6.71
N CYS A 119 3.52 4.21 6.82
CA CYS A 119 4.92 4.16 6.37
C CYS A 119 5.82 5.29 6.89
N ALA A 120 5.42 5.98 7.98
CA ALA A 120 6.13 7.17 8.47
C ALA A 120 7.63 6.93 8.69
N PHE A 121 8.02 5.74 9.14
CA PHE A 121 9.41 5.34 9.38
C PHE A 121 9.84 4.17 8.48
N SER A 122 9.17 3.99 7.35
CA SER A 122 9.52 2.92 6.42
C SER A 122 10.94 3.10 5.90
N ASP A 123 11.68 2.02 5.69
CA ASP A 123 13.09 2.06 5.21
C ASP A 123 14.07 2.86 6.10
N CYS A 124 13.74 3.12 7.36
CA CYS A 124 14.67 3.68 8.31
C CYS A 124 15.58 2.57 8.88
N CYS A 125 16.41 1.99 8.01
CA CYS A 125 17.17 0.76 8.31
C CYS A 125 18.24 0.92 9.39
N SER A 126 18.71 2.15 9.66
CA SER A 126 19.73 2.43 10.68
C SER A 126 19.14 2.72 12.07
N LEU A 127 17.82 2.87 12.20
CA LEU A 127 17.20 3.07 13.52
C LEU A 127 17.39 1.83 14.38
N SER A 128 18.11 2.00 15.50
CA SER A 128 18.37 0.92 16.46
C SER A 128 17.12 0.59 17.30
N SER A 129 16.33 1.59 17.63
CA SER A 129 15.09 1.47 18.39
C SER A 129 14.16 2.64 18.13
N LEU A 130 12.87 2.41 18.32
CA LEU A 130 11.84 3.42 18.28
C LEU A 130 10.86 3.21 19.44
N VAL A 131 10.44 4.31 20.05
CA VAL A 131 9.43 4.31 21.12
C VAL A 131 8.18 4.98 20.59
N VAL A 132 7.04 4.27 20.64
CA VAL A 132 5.71 4.87 20.45
C VAL A 132 5.24 5.37 21.80
N PRO A 133 5.16 6.71 22.03
CA PRO A 133 4.79 7.27 23.34
C PRO A 133 3.34 6.98 23.71
N ASP A 134 3.00 7.19 24.97
CA ASP A 134 1.67 6.93 25.51
C ASP A 134 0.60 7.88 24.96
N SER A 135 0.99 9.05 24.49
CA SER A 135 0.15 10.05 23.83
C SER A 135 -0.40 9.60 22.46
N VAL A 136 0.25 8.65 21.78
CA VAL A 136 -0.18 8.21 20.45
C VAL A 136 -1.48 7.43 20.54
N VAL A 137 -2.53 7.98 19.97
CA VAL A 137 -3.87 7.37 19.94
C VAL A 137 -4.24 6.85 18.55
N ASN A 138 -3.50 7.26 17.52
CA ASN A 138 -3.78 6.92 16.14
C ASN A 138 -2.53 6.47 15.38
N LEU A 139 -2.58 5.23 14.87
CA LEU A 139 -1.69 4.69 13.84
C LEU A 139 -2.55 4.35 12.64
N LYS A 140 -2.37 5.05 11.52
CA LYS A 140 -3.23 4.85 10.33
C LYS A 140 -3.11 3.45 9.74
N SER A 141 -1.89 2.93 9.68
CA SER A 141 -1.57 1.56 9.23
C SER A 141 -0.16 1.19 9.72
N ASN A 142 0.63 0.41 9.00
CA ASN A 142 1.99 0.06 9.43
C ASN A 142 2.98 1.23 9.22
N PRO A 143 3.38 1.97 10.26
CA PRO A 143 4.35 3.05 10.10
C PRO A 143 5.80 2.56 10.01
N PHE A 144 6.08 1.27 10.20
CA PHE A 144 7.41 0.72 10.44
C PHE A 144 7.86 -0.31 9.39
N CYS A 145 7.29 -0.30 8.18
CA CYS A 145 7.70 -1.20 7.11
C CYS A 145 9.22 -1.12 6.89
N ARG A 146 9.91 -2.27 6.76
CA ARG A 146 11.39 -2.33 6.56
C ARG A 146 12.23 -1.57 7.60
N CYS A 147 11.67 -1.27 8.75
CA CYS A 147 12.41 -0.72 9.88
C CYS A 147 12.65 -1.83 10.89
N ASP A 148 13.88 -2.37 10.98
CA ASP A 148 14.20 -3.58 11.75
C ASP A 148 14.62 -3.31 13.19
N GLY A 149 14.79 -2.05 13.58
CA GLY A 149 15.15 -1.64 14.94
C GLY A 149 14.14 -2.11 16.00
N GLY A 150 14.55 -2.10 17.24
CA GLY A 150 13.67 -2.42 18.38
C GLY A 150 12.45 -1.52 18.43
N LEU A 151 11.28 -2.05 18.78
CA LEU A 151 10.08 -1.26 19.03
C LEU A 151 9.66 -1.41 20.48
N LYS A 152 9.39 -0.28 21.13
CA LYS A 152 8.74 -0.20 22.42
C LYS A 152 7.45 0.59 22.25
N CYS A 153 6.31 0.02 22.62
CA CYS A 153 5.02 0.69 22.60
C CYS A 153 4.62 1.02 24.02
N LEU A 154 4.46 2.29 24.35
CA LEU A 154 3.96 2.79 25.63
C LEU A 154 2.48 3.16 25.56
N SER A 155 1.96 3.38 24.37
CA SER A 155 0.57 3.76 24.16
C SER A 155 -0.40 2.69 24.68
N PRO A 156 -1.43 3.08 25.43
CA PRO A 156 -2.47 2.17 25.91
C PRO A 156 -3.49 1.77 24.84
N TYR A 157 -3.39 2.37 23.63
CA TYR A 157 -4.28 2.11 22.50
C TYR A 157 -3.76 1.00 21.58
N PHE A 158 -2.56 0.48 21.86
CA PHE A 158 -1.93 -0.57 21.05
C PHE A 158 -1.29 -1.61 21.93
N VAL A 159 -1.22 -2.84 21.43
CA VAL A 159 -0.59 -3.97 22.11
C VAL A 159 0.58 -4.48 21.27
N TYR A 160 1.79 -4.38 21.78
CA TYR A 160 2.98 -4.96 21.15
C TYR A 160 3.43 -6.20 21.89
N VAL A 161 3.26 -7.35 21.25
CA VAL A 161 3.58 -8.66 21.83
C VAL A 161 4.18 -9.58 20.77
N ASN A 162 5.21 -10.35 21.15
CA ASN A 162 5.89 -11.30 20.25
C ASN A 162 6.31 -10.68 18.89
N LYS A 163 6.75 -9.43 18.91
CA LYS A 163 7.10 -8.64 17.72
C LYS A 163 5.94 -8.38 16.76
N VAL A 164 4.72 -8.38 17.24
CA VAL A 164 3.52 -7.99 16.48
C VAL A 164 2.83 -6.84 17.18
N LEU A 165 2.51 -5.80 16.43
CA LEU A 165 1.74 -4.65 16.90
C LEU A 165 0.29 -4.82 16.48
N PHE A 166 -0.60 -4.73 17.44
CA PHE A 166 -2.05 -4.78 17.27
C PHE A 166 -2.68 -3.48 17.77
N ASP A 167 -3.92 -3.23 17.38
CA ASP A 167 -4.79 -2.32 18.12
C ASP A 167 -5.09 -2.84 19.54
N LYS A 168 -5.74 -2.02 20.36
CA LYS A 168 -5.99 -2.30 21.78
C LYS A 168 -6.74 -3.64 22.00
N ASP A 169 -7.73 -3.90 21.16
CA ASP A 169 -8.62 -5.06 21.30
C ASP A 169 -8.07 -6.28 20.54
N LYS A 170 -6.91 -6.13 19.92
CA LYS A 170 -6.27 -7.11 19.02
C LYS A 170 -7.15 -7.55 17.85
N SER A 171 -8.07 -6.67 17.44
CA SER A 171 -8.91 -6.90 16.27
C SER A 171 -8.21 -6.60 14.95
N LYS A 172 -7.11 -5.82 15.00
CA LYS A 172 -6.32 -5.45 13.82
C LYS A 172 -4.85 -5.75 14.01
N ILE A 173 -4.22 -6.37 13.02
CA ILE A 173 -2.75 -6.44 12.93
C ILE A 173 -2.26 -5.18 12.24
N ILE A 174 -1.44 -4.38 12.96
CA ILE A 174 -0.88 -3.12 12.46
C ILE A 174 0.50 -3.35 11.86
N ALA A 175 1.37 -4.08 12.54
CA ALA A 175 2.72 -4.35 12.04
C ALA A 175 3.25 -5.68 12.54
N PHE A 176 3.63 -6.55 11.64
CA PHE A 176 4.36 -7.78 11.92
C PHE A 176 5.86 -7.52 11.76
N ARG A 177 6.60 -7.63 12.86
CA ARG A 177 8.02 -7.26 12.93
C ARG A 177 8.96 -8.45 13.17
N ASN A 178 8.43 -9.68 13.16
CA ASN A 178 9.25 -10.88 13.31
C ASN A 178 9.80 -11.36 11.96
N LYS A 179 10.74 -10.62 11.41
CA LYS A 179 11.31 -10.81 10.07
C LYS A 179 12.00 -12.16 9.84
N ASN A 180 12.39 -12.85 10.93
CA ASN A 180 13.14 -14.11 10.82
C ASN A 180 12.24 -15.35 10.90
N THR A 181 10.93 -15.18 11.13
CA THR A 181 10.02 -16.34 11.19
C THR A 181 9.64 -16.78 9.79
N THR A 182 9.49 -18.08 9.61
CA THR A 182 9.08 -18.69 8.35
C THR A 182 7.59 -19.02 8.29
N SER A 183 6.92 -19.00 9.45
CA SER A 183 5.47 -19.25 9.50
C SER A 183 4.83 -18.44 10.62
N TYR A 184 3.58 -18.03 10.42
CA TYR A 184 2.81 -17.32 11.43
C TYR A 184 1.35 -17.74 11.38
N ILE A 185 0.76 -17.91 12.56
CA ILE A 185 -0.68 -18.13 12.70
C ILE A 185 -1.26 -16.84 13.28
N ILE A 186 -2.11 -16.18 12.51
CA ILE A 186 -2.84 -15.00 12.96
C ILE A 186 -3.81 -15.43 14.05
N PRO A 187 -3.84 -14.77 15.23
CA PRO A 187 -4.74 -15.14 16.30
C PRO A 187 -6.22 -15.01 15.91
N ASP A 188 -7.03 -15.94 16.44
CA ASP A 188 -8.49 -15.81 16.36
C ASP A 188 -8.95 -14.49 16.97
N GLY A 189 -10.00 -13.88 16.37
CA GLY A 189 -10.52 -12.57 16.76
C GLY A 189 -9.88 -11.38 16.02
N VAL A 190 -8.78 -11.59 15.29
CA VAL A 190 -8.30 -10.59 14.33
C VAL A 190 -9.29 -10.50 13.18
N THR A 191 -9.82 -9.30 12.92
CA THR A 191 -10.82 -9.05 11.87
C THR A 191 -10.23 -8.34 10.66
N SER A 192 -9.06 -7.70 10.81
CA SER A 192 -8.42 -6.97 9.71
C SER A 192 -6.90 -7.06 9.76
N ILE A 193 -6.31 -7.28 8.59
CA ILE A 193 -4.89 -7.13 8.31
C ILE A 193 -4.74 -5.77 7.64
N VAL A 194 -4.15 -4.78 8.36
CA VAL A 194 -4.12 -3.41 7.81
C VAL A 194 -3.05 -3.24 6.73
N ASN A 195 -3.06 -2.09 6.07
CA ASN A 195 -2.13 -1.79 4.97
C ASN A 195 -0.67 -1.97 5.42
N GLY A 196 0.09 -2.74 4.63
CA GLY A 196 1.49 -3.03 4.85
C GLY A 196 1.82 -3.87 6.10
N ALA A 197 0.84 -4.51 6.75
CA ALA A 197 1.03 -5.18 8.05
C ALA A 197 2.15 -6.22 8.04
N PHE A 198 2.27 -7.02 6.99
CA PHE A 198 3.35 -8.00 6.79
C PHE A 198 4.33 -7.60 5.68
N GLY A 199 4.24 -6.37 5.18
CA GLY A 199 5.10 -5.93 4.09
C GLY A 199 6.58 -6.20 4.35
N TYR A 200 7.30 -6.68 3.34
CA TYR A 200 8.74 -7.03 3.40
C TYR A 200 9.09 -8.14 4.41
N CYS A 201 8.16 -9.04 4.72
CA CYS A 201 8.45 -10.23 5.53
C CYS A 201 9.09 -11.32 4.66
N SER A 202 10.28 -11.05 4.13
CA SER A 202 10.96 -11.85 3.10
C SER A 202 11.26 -13.30 3.49
N SER A 203 11.32 -13.63 4.78
CA SER A 203 11.53 -15.00 5.26
C SER A 203 10.24 -15.80 5.45
N LEU A 204 9.08 -15.12 5.42
CA LEU A 204 7.77 -15.71 5.72
C LEU A 204 7.33 -16.61 4.56
N ARG A 205 7.14 -17.90 4.83
CA ARG A 205 6.76 -18.93 3.82
C ARG A 205 5.29 -19.28 3.87
N SER A 206 4.69 -19.17 5.05
CA SER A 206 3.27 -19.50 5.23
C SER A 206 2.62 -18.63 6.30
N VAL A 207 1.38 -18.25 6.07
CA VAL A 207 0.52 -17.56 7.03
C VAL A 207 -0.82 -18.28 7.08
N VAL A 208 -1.30 -18.53 8.29
CA VAL A 208 -2.67 -19.01 8.50
C VAL A 208 -3.52 -17.81 8.88
N ILE A 209 -4.51 -17.52 8.05
CA ILE A 209 -5.49 -16.44 8.26
C ILE A 209 -6.76 -17.09 8.85
N PRO A 210 -7.23 -16.68 10.04
CA PRO A 210 -8.44 -17.25 10.65
C PRO A 210 -9.72 -16.72 9.97
N ASP A 211 -10.83 -17.45 10.15
CA ASP A 211 -12.15 -17.08 9.62
C ASP A 211 -12.74 -15.80 10.22
N SER A 212 -12.09 -15.21 11.22
CA SER A 212 -12.46 -13.89 11.75
C SER A 212 -12.02 -12.72 10.86
N VAL A 213 -11.02 -12.92 9.96
CA VAL A 213 -10.51 -11.86 9.11
C VAL A 213 -11.47 -11.58 7.96
N THR A 214 -11.90 -10.33 7.83
CA THR A 214 -12.84 -9.88 6.79
C THR A 214 -12.19 -9.01 5.72
N SER A 215 -10.99 -8.47 5.97
CA SER A 215 -10.29 -7.60 5.02
C SER A 215 -8.77 -7.77 5.07
N ILE A 216 -8.16 -7.73 3.88
CA ILE A 216 -6.72 -7.69 3.67
C ILE A 216 -6.41 -6.34 3.01
N GLY A 217 -5.64 -5.49 3.70
CA GLY A 217 -5.34 -4.13 3.26
C GLY A 217 -4.31 -4.04 2.13
N ASP A 218 -4.09 -2.82 1.65
CA ASP A 218 -3.11 -2.54 0.61
C ASP A 218 -1.71 -2.93 1.07
N TYR A 219 -0.90 -3.53 0.19
CA TYR A 219 0.48 -3.95 0.47
C TYR A 219 0.61 -4.88 1.69
N ALA A 220 -0.49 -5.52 2.14
CA ALA A 220 -0.51 -6.25 3.40
C ALA A 220 0.56 -7.34 3.48
N PHE A 221 0.84 -8.04 2.38
CA PHE A 221 1.88 -9.04 2.22
C PHE A 221 2.85 -8.71 1.08
N SER A 222 2.89 -7.45 0.62
CA SER A 222 3.82 -7.06 -0.44
C SER A 222 5.26 -7.38 -0.08
N ASP A 223 6.06 -7.79 -1.07
CA ASP A 223 7.48 -8.16 -0.91
C ASP A 223 7.72 -9.31 0.10
N CYS A 224 6.71 -10.15 0.32
CA CYS A 224 6.88 -11.41 1.03
C CYS A 224 7.46 -12.47 0.09
N TYR A 225 8.68 -12.23 -0.40
CA TYR A 225 9.33 -13.02 -1.47
C TYR A 225 9.23 -14.54 -1.26
N SER A 226 9.41 -15.03 -0.03
CA SER A 226 9.39 -16.47 0.27
C SER A 226 7.98 -17.04 0.49
N LEU A 227 6.92 -16.23 0.47
CA LEU A 227 5.56 -16.70 0.71
C LEU A 227 5.14 -17.65 -0.41
N SER A 228 4.97 -18.93 -0.07
CA SER A 228 4.69 -19.97 -1.06
C SER A 228 3.29 -20.54 -0.98
N ASN A 229 2.64 -20.37 0.17
CA ASN A 229 1.29 -20.85 0.42
C ASN A 229 0.52 -19.86 1.29
N ILE A 230 -0.68 -19.54 0.86
CA ILE A 230 -1.65 -18.79 1.65
C ILE A 230 -3.05 -19.32 1.35
N VAL A 231 -3.86 -19.42 2.38
CA VAL A 231 -5.29 -19.70 2.26
C VAL A 231 -6.03 -18.45 2.69
N ILE A 232 -6.86 -17.93 1.79
CA ILE A 232 -7.74 -16.79 2.05
C ILE A 232 -9.08 -17.37 2.51
N PRO A 233 -9.54 -17.11 3.74
CA PRO A 233 -10.78 -17.68 4.26
C PRO A 233 -12.02 -17.04 3.63
N ASP A 234 -13.15 -17.76 3.65
CA ASP A 234 -14.44 -17.33 3.08
C ASP A 234 -15.04 -16.09 3.78
N SER A 235 -14.47 -15.66 4.88
CA SER A 235 -14.83 -14.41 5.56
C SER A 235 -14.29 -13.15 4.91
N VAL A 236 -13.23 -13.26 4.07
CA VAL A 236 -12.59 -12.11 3.42
C VAL A 236 -13.46 -11.62 2.28
N THR A 237 -13.79 -10.32 2.31
CA THR A 237 -14.63 -9.67 1.30
C THR A 237 -13.87 -8.75 0.35
N SER A 238 -12.65 -8.36 0.72
CA SER A 238 -11.81 -7.47 -0.09
C SER A 238 -10.33 -7.76 0.05
N ILE A 239 -9.61 -7.63 -1.05
CA ILE A 239 -8.15 -7.70 -1.14
C ILE A 239 -7.66 -6.36 -1.70
N GLY A 240 -6.79 -5.67 -0.95
CA GLY A 240 -6.29 -4.33 -1.29
C GLY A 240 -5.29 -4.30 -2.44
N ASN A 241 -4.88 -3.09 -2.80
CA ASN A 241 -3.89 -2.86 -3.84
C ASN A 241 -2.54 -3.49 -3.46
N SER A 242 -1.90 -4.17 -4.39
CA SER A 242 -0.62 -4.86 -4.21
C SER A 242 -0.56 -5.71 -2.93
N ALA A 243 -1.71 -6.23 -2.48
CA ALA A 243 -1.79 -6.96 -1.20
C ALA A 243 -0.83 -8.15 -1.14
N PHE A 244 -0.58 -8.81 -2.27
CA PHE A 244 0.39 -9.90 -2.44
C PHE A 244 1.41 -9.58 -3.54
N GLY A 245 1.58 -8.30 -3.90
CA GLY A 245 2.57 -7.91 -4.90
C GLY A 245 3.97 -8.38 -4.51
N ASP A 246 4.78 -8.80 -5.49
CA ASP A 246 6.15 -9.31 -5.25
C ASP A 246 6.22 -10.55 -4.33
N CYS A 247 5.16 -11.34 -4.23
CA CYS A 247 5.21 -12.67 -3.61
C CYS A 247 5.78 -13.70 -4.62
N GLU A 248 7.07 -13.57 -4.95
CA GLU A 248 7.73 -14.27 -6.05
C GLU A 248 7.58 -15.79 -6.03
N PHE A 249 7.52 -16.41 -4.85
CA PHE A 249 7.41 -17.86 -4.66
C PHE A 249 5.97 -18.35 -4.45
N LEU A 250 4.97 -17.47 -4.49
CA LEU A 250 3.56 -17.85 -4.37
C LEU A 250 3.12 -18.66 -5.60
N ARG A 251 2.70 -19.91 -5.38
CA ARG A 251 2.43 -20.85 -6.48
C ARG A 251 0.95 -20.97 -6.82
N SER A 252 0.11 -20.92 -5.83
CA SER A 252 -1.33 -21.07 -6.03
C SER A 252 -2.12 -20.22 -5.03
N VAL A 253 -3.22 -19.68 -5.49
CA VAL A 253 -4.18 -18.95 -4.65
C VAL A 253 -5.58 -19.33 -5.09
N VAL A 254 -6.43 -19.63 -4.11
CA VAL A 254 -7.87 -19.70 -4.31
C VAL A 254 -8.46 -18.46 -3.64
N ILE A 255 -9.09 -17.61 -4.43
CA ILE A 255 -9.78 -16.42 -3.93
C ILE A 255 -11.24 -16.83 -3.72
N PRO A 256 -11.76 -16.74 -2.47
CA PRO A 256 -13.10 -17.22 -2.16
C PRO A 256 -14.20 -16.33 -2.79
N ASP A 257 -15.38 -16.91 -2.99
CA ASP A 257 -16.55 -16.24 -3.62
C ASP A 257 -17.08 -15.05 -2.81
N SER A 258 -16.70 -14.93 -1.55
CA SER A 258 -16.98 -13.76 -0.71
C SER A 258 -16.24 -12.49 -1.15
N VAL A 259 -15.12 -12.64 -1.89
CA VAL A 259 -14.31 -11.50 -2.36
C VAL A 259 -15.00 -10.86 -3.56
N THR A 260 -15.43 -9.61 -3.39
CA THR A 260 -16.09 -8.82 -4.42
C THR A 260 -15.18 -7.79 -5.09
N SER A 261 -13.98 -7.55 -4.53
CA SER A 261 -13.00 -6.61 -5.08
C SER A 261 -11.58 -7.09 -4.87
N ILE A 262 -10.78 -7.00 -5.94
CA ILE A 262 -9.36 -7.26 -5.97
C ILE A 262 -8.70 -5.96 -6.44
N GLY A 263 -7.78 -5.41 -5.63
CA GLY A 263 -7.14 -4.15 -5.90
C GLY A 263 -6.13 -4.19 -7.06
N ASP A 264 -5.69 -3.01 -7.49
CA ASP A 264 -4.65 -2.87 -8.50
C ASP A 264 -3.35 -3.53 -8.03
N GLY A 265 -2.69 -4.28 -8.92
CA GLY A 265 -1.44 -4.98 -8.63
C GLY A 265 -1.53 -6.06 -7.55
N ALA A 266 -2.74 -6.49 -7.14
CA ALA A 266 -2.93 -7.35 -5.96
C ALA A 266 -2.06 -8.60 -5.93
N PHE A 267 -1.74 -9.18 -7.09
CA PHE A 267 -0.85 -10.32 -7.29
C PHE A 267 0.23 -10.02 -8.35
N GLY A 268 0.54 -8.75 -8.60
CA GLY A 268 1.61 -8.37 -9.52
C GLY A 268 2.96 -8.95 -9.08
N GLU A 269 3.81 -9.31 -10.05
CA GLU A 269 5.16 -9.86 -9.82
C GLU A 269 5.19 -11.17 -9.00
N CYS A 270 4.06 -11.89 -8.97
CA CYS A 270 4.01 -13.26 -8.45
C CYS A 270 4.55 -14.25 -9.48
N TYR A 271 5.86 -14.21 -9.75
CA TYR A 271 6.51 -14.95 -10.85
C TYR A 271 6.24 -16.45 -10.88
N SER A 272 6.04 -17.07 -9.72
CA SER A 272 5.80 -18.53 -9.60
C SER A 272 4.32 -18.89 -9.61
N LEU A 273 3.40 -17.93 -9.68
CA LEU A 273 1.95 -18.19 -9.62
C LEU A 273 1.52 -18.95 -10.89
N CYS A 274 1.19 -20.21 -10.73
CA CYS A 274 0.81 -21.08 -11.84
C CYS A 274 -0.64 -21.57 -11.80
N SER A 275 -1.33 -21.37 -10.66
CA SER A 275 -2.74 -21.72 -10.48
C SER A 275 -3.45 -20.62 -9.70
N LEU A 276 -4.51 -20.08 -10.30
CA LEU A 276 -5.33 -19.03 -9.73
C LEU A 276 -6.82 -19.32 -10.03
N VAL A 277 -7.64 -19.24 -9.00
CA VAL A 277 -9.10 -19.30 -9.13
C VAL A 277 -9.66 -17.95 -8.74
N LEU A 278 -10.37 -17.32 -9.66
CA LEU A 278 -11.07 -16.04 -9.44
C LEU A 278 -12.51 -16.30 -8.99
N PRO A 279 -13.04 -15.51 -8.06
CA PRO A 279 -14.42 -15.66 -7.59
C PRO A 279 -15.45 -15.11 -8.60
N ASP A 280 -16.62 -15.72 -8.64
CA ASP A 280 -17.72 -15.30 -9.54
C ASP A 280 -18.30 -13.91 -9.21
N GLY A 281 -17.95 -13.33 -8.05
CA GLY A 281 -18.48 -12.06 -7.58
C GLY A 281 -17.74 -10.80 -8.06
N ILE A 282 -16.55 -10.93 -8.66
CA ILE A 282 -15.79 -9.76 -9.11
C ILE A 282 -16.37 -9.17 -10.41
N THR A 283 -16.42 -7.84 -10.48
CA THR A 283 -16.95 -7.12 -11.66
C THR A 283 -15.85 -6.52 -12.54
N SER A 284 -14.63 -6.47 -12.05
CA SER A 284 -13.47 -5.95 -12.80
C SER A 284 -12.18 -6.65 -12.37
N ILE A 285 -11.22 -6.70 -13.29
CA ILE A 285 -9.83 -7.01 -13.00
C ILE A 285 -9.07 -5.69 -13.00
N GLY A 286 -8.42 -5.35 -11.87
CA GLY A 286 -7.71 -4.08 -11.68
C GLY A 286 -6.47 -3.94 -12.56
N ASN A 287 -5.90 -2.73 -12.59
CA ASN A 287 -4.65 -2.48 -13.29
C ASN A 287 -3.52 -3.30 -12.65
N TYR A 288 -2.63 -3.86 -13.46
CA TYR A 288 -1.49 -4.66 -12.99
C TYR A 288 -1.85 -5.87 -12.10
N ALA A 289 -3.13 -6.23 -11.97
CA ALA A 289 -3.59 -7.19 -10.95
C ALA A 289 -2.82 -8.51 -10.96
N PHE A 290 -2.40 -8.99 -12.12
CA PHE A 290 -1.60 -10.20 -12.36
C PHE A 290 -0.41 -9.93 -13.29
N ALA A 291 0.08 -8.69 -13.33
CA ALA A 291 1.26 -8.37 -14.15
C ALA A 291 2.45 -9.21 -13.71
N ASP A 292 3.26 -9.65 -14.66
CA ASP A 292 4.44 -10.50 -14.43
C ASP A 292 4.17 -11.82 -13.66
N CYS A 293 2.96 -12.36 -13.71
CA CYS A 293 2.69 -13.73 -13.30
C CYS A 293 3.20 -14.72 -14.35
N ARG A 294 4.55 -14.79 -14.51
CA ARG A 294 5.22 -15.47 -15.61
C ARG A 294 4.89 -16.95 -15.76
N SER A 295 4.57 -17.62 -14.64
CA SER A 295 4.22 -19.06 -14.61
C SER A 295 2.74 -19.33 -14.85
N LEU A 296 1.88 -18.30 -14.94
CA LEU A 296 0.43 -18.48 -15.11
C LEU A 296 0.14 -18.96 -16.53
N SER A 297 -0.24 -20.23 -16.65
CA SER A 297 -0.43 -20.87 -17.96
C SER A 297 -1.89 -20.88 -18.44
N GLU A 298 -2.82 -20.73 -17.53
CA GLU A 298 -4.26 -20.69 -17.77
C GLU A 298 -4.98 -19.88 -16.69
N ILE A 299 -6.04 -19.21 -17.05
CA ILE A 299 -6.94 -18.51 -16.15
C ILE A 299 -8.35 -18.50 -16.74
N VAL A 300 -9.33 -18.65 -15.87
CA VAL A 300 -10.74 -18.45 -16.22
C VAL A 300 -11.17 -17.10 -15.68
N ILE A 301 -11.61 -16.22 -16.58
CA ILE A 301 -12.21 -14.93 -16.20
C ILE A 301 -13.69 -15.16 -15.97
N PRO A 302 -14.23 -14.83 -14.77
CA PRO A 302 -15.65 -15.02 -14.46
C PRO A 302 -16.57 -14.19 -15.37
N SER A 303 -17.77 -14.70 -15.62
CA SER A 303 -18.77 -14.04 -16.48
C SER A 303 -19.30 -12.70 -15.93
N SER A 304 -19.10 -12.45 -14.64
CA SER A 304 -19.42 -11.18 -13.96
C SER A 304 -18.49 -10.02 -14.32
N VAL A 305 -17.30 -10.32 -14.89
CA VAL A 305 -16.30 -9.30 -15.21
C VAL A 305 -16.75 -8.46 -16.41
N THR A 306 -16.75 -7.14 -16.25
CA THR A 306 -17.14 -6.15 -17.27
C THR A 306 -15.96 -5.35 -17.84
N SER A 307 -14.82 -5.35 -17.15
CA SER A 307 -13.61 -4.64 -17.61
C SER A 307 -12.33 -5.34 -17.16
N ILE A 308 -11.29 -5.25 -17.99
CA ILE A 308 -9.93 -5.67 -17.71
C ILE A 308 -9.06 -4.41 -17.74
N GLY A 309 -8.34 -4.14 -16.65
CA GLY A 309 -7.53 -2.94 -16.45
C GLY A 309 -6.24 -2.91 -17.28
N ASP A 310 -5.53 -1.79 -17.18
CA ASP A 310 -4.25 -1.60 -17.85
C ASP A 310 -3.20 -2.55 -17.26
N TYR A 311 -2.39 -3.17 -18.12
CA TYR A 311 -1.33 -4.13 -17.74
C TYR A 311 -1.80 -5.32 -16.90
N ALA A 312 -3.10 -5.60 -16.87
CA ALA A 312 -3.68 -6.57 -15.93
C ALA A 312 -3.02 -7.96 -15.98
N PHE A 313 -2.59 -8.43 -17.15
CA PHE A 313 -1.87 -9.69 -17.40
C PHE A 313 -0.57 -9.47 -18.18
N SER A 314 -0.03 -8.24 -18.18
CA SER A 314 1.24 -7.97 -18.86
C SER A 314 2.33 -8.89 -18.31
N GLY A 315 3.20 -9.43 -19.17
CA GLY A 315 4.29 -10.33 -18.75
C GLY A 315 3.86 -11.72 -18.28
N CYS A 316 2.59 -12.13 -18.50
CA CYS A 316 2.16 -13.51 -18.26
C CYS A 316 2.72 -14.44 -19.37
N GLU A 317 4.03 -14.64 -19.36
CA GLU A 317 4.80 -15.31 -20.43
C GLU A 317 4.30 -16.71 -20.77
N SER A 318 3.75 -17.45 -19.78
CA SER A 318 3.28 -18.84 -19.93
C SER A 318 1.82 -18.94 -20.36
N LEU A 319 1.04 -17.85 -20.41
CA LEU A 319 -0.39 -17.87 -20.72
C LEU A 319 -0.61 -18.27 -22.17
N LYS A 320 -1.34 -19.38 -22.39
CA LYS A 320 -1.49 -20.00 -23.74
C LYS A 320 -2.72 -19.55 -24.49
N SER A 321 -3.80 -19.36 -23.77
CA SER A 321 -5.10 -18.96 -24.30
C SER A 321 -5.91 -18.19 -23.26
N ILE A 322 -6.78 -17.32 -23.74
CA ILE A 322 -7.71 -16.57 -22.89
C ILE A 322 -9.07 -16.48 -23.57
N VAL A 323 -10.13 -16.65 -22.79
CA VAL A 323 -11.50 -16.39 -23.21
C VAL A 323 -12.00 -15.16 -22.45
N ILE A 324 -12.30 -14.11 -23.20
CA ILE A 324 -12.89 -12.90 -22.64
C ILE A 324 -14.41 -13.11 -22.51
N PRO A 325 -15.00 -12.96 -21.32
CA PRO A 325 -16.45 -13.15 -21.13
C PRO A 325 -17.30 -12.14 -21.91
N ASP A 326 -18.53 -12.53 -22.23
CA ASP A 326 -19.49 -11.69 -22.98
C ASP A 326 -19.81 -10.34 -22.29
N GLY A 327 -19.68 -10.27 -20.96
CA GLY A 327 -19.88 -9.06 -20.17
C GLY A 327 -18.80 -7.99 -20.32
N VAL A 328 -17.63 -8.34 -20.83
CA VAL A 328 -16.51 -7.40 -20.94
C VAL A 328 -16.73 -6.41 -22.07
N THR A 329 -16.66 -5.13 -21.74
CA THR A 329 -16.81 -4.02 -22.69
C THR A 329 -15.50 -3.30 -23.01
N SER A 330 -14.49 -3.42 -22.13
CA SER A 330 -13.19 -2.76 -22.28
C SER A 330 -12.02 -3.62 -21.82
N ILE A 331 -10.92 -3.53 -22.56
CA ILE A 331 -9.62 -4.11 -22.24
C ILE A 331 -8.62 -2.95 -22.22
N GLY A 332 -7.83 -2.84 -21.16
CA GLY A 332 -6.91 -1.73 -20.92
C GLY A 332 -5.67 -1.73 -21.80
N GLU A 333 -4.87 -0.66 -21.66
CA GLU A 333 -3.57 -0.52 -22.30
C GLU A 333 -2.64 -1.65 -21.84
N SER A 334 -1.90 -2.26 -22.79
CA SER A 334 -0.92 -3.31 -22.52
C SER A 334 -1.46 -4.47 -21.66
N ALA A 335 -2.77 -4.71 -21.66
CA ALA A 335 -3.41 -5.68 -20.73
C ALA A 335 -2.84 -7.09 -20.83
N PHE A 336 -2.38 -7.52 -22.02
CA PHE A 336 -1.73 -8.81 -22.29
C PHE A 336 -0.37 -8.63 -22.99
N ASP A 337 0.25 -7.47 -22.82
CA ASP A 337 1.57 -7.21 -23.37
C ASP A 337 2.60 -8.23 -22.84
N GLY A 338 3.48 -8.74 -23.69
CA GLY A 338 4.49 -9.72 -23.29
C GLY A 338 3.95 -11.11 -22.93
N CYS A 339 2.69 -11.43 -23.25
CA CYS A 339 2.17 -12.79 -23.14
C CYS A 339 2.73 -13.67 -24.28
N GLU A 340 4.01 -14.00 -24.21
CA GLU A 340 4.76 -14.62 -25.31
C GLU A 340 4.23 -15.99 -25.75
N SER A 341 3.56 -16.73 -24.85
CA SER A 341 2.94 -18.02 -25.17
C SER A 341 1.50 -17.91 -25.67
N LEU A 342 0.89 -16.70 -25.66
CA LEU A 342 -0.52 -16.50 -26.01
C LEU A 342 -0.72 -16.64 -27.52
N ARG A 343 -1.44 -17.71 -27.90
CA ARG A 343 -1.70 -18.08 -29.32
C ARG A 343 -3.17 -18.01 -29.69
N SER A 344 -4.06 -17.92 -28.69
CA SER A 344 -5.49 -17.90 -28.91
C SER A 344 -6.17 -16.96 -27.94
N VAL A 345 -7.03 -16.11 -28.46
CA VAL A 345 -7.93 -15.26 -27.68
C VAL A 345 -9.33 -15.31 -28.30
N VAL A 346 -10.34 -15.41 -27.47
CA VAL A 346 -11.74 -15.25 -27.90
C VAL A 346 -12.22 -13.91 -27.36
N ILE A 347 -12.57 -12.96 -28.24
CA ILE A 347 -13.05 -11.63 -27.89
C ILE A 347 -14.50 -11.50 -28.37
N PRO A 348 -15.47 -11.37 -27.46
CA PRO A 348 -16.88 -11.23 -27.81
C PRO A 348 -17.17 -9.89 -28.53
N ASP A 349 -18.33 -9.83 -29.21
CA ASP A 349 -18.74 -8.62 -29.93
C ASP A 349 -19.05 -7.44 -28.99
N GLY A 350 -19.31 -7.71 -27.70
CA GLY A 350 -19.54 -6.70 -26.66
C GLY A 350 -18.34 -5.83 -26.34
N VAL A 351 -17.11 -6.26 -26.68
CA VAL A 351 -15.91 -5.46 -26.44
C VAL A 351 -15.86 -4.29 -27.42
N THR A 352 -15.99 -3.07 -26.91
CA THR A 352 -16.03 -1.84 -27.69
C THR A 352 -14.73 -1.04 -27.63
N SER A 353 -13.85 -1.31 -26.66
CA SER A 353 -12.59 -0.61 -26.47
C SER A 353 -11.46 -1.58 -26.09
N ILE A 354 -10.35 -1.48 -26.82
CA ILE A 354 -9.09 -2.14 -26.50
C ILE A 354 -8.00 -1.08 -26.52
N GLY A 355 -7.23 -1.03 -25.42
CA GLY A 355 -6.13 -0.09 -25.26
C GLY A 355 -4.96 -0.35 -26.22
N ASP A 356 -4.09 0.63 -26.32
CA ASP A 356 -2.88 0.54 -27.16
C ASP A 356 -1.97 -0.57 -26.60
N SER A 357 -1.28 -1.28 -27.49
CA SER A 357 -0.36 -2.37 -27.14
C SER A 357 -0.98 -3.52 -26.32
N ALA A 358 -2.32 -3.62 -26.24
CA ALA A 358 -2.99 -4.61 -25.37
C ALA A 358 -2.53 -6.04 -25.62
N PHE A 359 -2.07 -6.37 -26.83
CA PHE A 359 -1.56 -7.69 -27.23
C PHE A 359 -0.16 -7.59 -27.83
N ALA A 360 0.63 -6.57 -27.49
CA ALA A 360 2.00 -6.47 -27.96
C ALA A 360 2.81 -7.71 -27.51
N PHE A 361 3.74 -8.14 -28.33
CA PHE A 361 4.58 -9.34 -28.11
C PHE A 361 3.83 -10.67 -27.88
N CYS A 362 2.51 -10.69 -28.11
CA CYS A 362 1.76 -11.96 -28.18
C CYS A 362 2.08 -12.72 -29.48
N ASN A 363 2.04 -14.06 -29.39
CA ASN A 363 2.45 -14.95 -30.49
C ASN A 363 1.24 -15.53 -31.24
N PHE A 364 0.29 -14.67 -31.64
CA PHE A 364 -0.89 -15.09 -32.39
C PHE A 364 -0.56 -15.59 -33.80
N PRO A 365 -1.30 -16.59 -34.34
CA PRO A 365 -1.29 -16.91 -35.76
C PRO A 365 -1.68 -15.68 -36.61
N ASN A 366 -1.13 -15.62 -37.85
CA ASN A 366 -1.33 -14.46 -38.73
C ASN A 366 -2.79 -14.18 -39.07
N ASP A 367 -3.63 -15.22 -39.23
CA ASP A 367 -5.04 -15.11 -39.52
C ASP A 367 -5.80 -14.43 -38.35
N LEU A 368 -5.55 -14.88 -37.13
CA LEU A 368 -6.12 -14.26 -35.94
C LEU A 368 -5.62 -12.81 -35.75
N LYS A 369 -4.32 -12.59 -35.99
CA LYS A 369 -3.77 -11.24 -35.91
C LYS A 369 -4.45 -10.28 -36.91
N GLN A 370 -4.67 -10.71 -38.15
CA GLN A 370 -5.38 -9.89 -39.15
C GLN A 370 -6.85 -9.66 -38.81
N GLU A 371 -7.53 -10.67 -38.25
CA GLU A 371 -8.89 -10.51 -37.75
C GLU A 371 -8.96 -9.42 -36.66
N LEU A 372 -8.09 -9.50 -35.66
CA LEU A 372 -8.05 -8.54 -34.56
C LEU A 372 -7.71 -7.12 -35.04
N ILE A 373 -6.76 -6.97 -35.97
CA ILE A 373 -6.43 -5.69 -36.61
C ILE A 373 -7.66 -5.13 -37.34
N SER A 374 -8.40 -5.95 -38.06
CA SER A 374 -9.61 -5.54 -38.78
C SER A 374 -10.70 -5.02 -37.81
N ARG A 375 -10.82 -5.60 -36.62
CA ARG A 375 -11.83 -5.20 -35.62
C ARG A 375 -11.40 -3.99 -34.78
N PHE A 376 -10.13 -3.88 -34.40
CA PHE A 376 -9.68 -2.97 -33.36
C PHE A 376 -8.51 -2.06 -33.77
N GLY A 377 -7.94 -2.25 -34.97
CA GLY A 377 -6.82 -1.49 -35.48
C GLY A 377 -5.45 -2.05 -35.06
N GLU A 378 -4.38 -1.57 -35.71
CA GLU A 378 -3.00 -2.04 -35.48
C GLU A 378 -2.46 -1.68 -34.10
N LYS A 379 -2.93 -0.59 -33.51
CA LYS A 379 -2.45 -0.03 -32.25
C LYS A 379 -2.47 -1.03 -31.06
N ILE A 380 -3.33 -2.06 -31.13
CA ILE A 380 -3.42 -3.09 -30.08
C ILE A 380 -2.21 -4.03 -30.04
N PHE A 381 -1.32 -3.97 -31.05
CA PHE A 381 -0.08 -4.76 -31.14
C PHE A 381 1.20 -3.93 -30.92
N GLY A 382 1.08 -2.62 -30.70
CA GLY A 382 2.20 -1.70 -30.49
C GLY A 382 2.81 -1.13 -31.77
#